data_e90dc8c2d262fd4a078d3127d5e080da
#
_entry.id   e90dc8c2d262fd4a078d3127d5e080da
#
_cell.length_a   1.000
_cell.length_b   1.000
_cell.length_c   1.000
_cell.angle_alpha   90.00
_cell.angle_beta   90.00
_cell.angle_gamma   90.00
#
_symmetry.space_group_name_H-M   'P 1'
#
loop_
_entity.id
_entity.type
_entity.pdbx_description
1 polymer ?
#
loop_
_entity_poly.entity_id
_entity_poly.type
_entity_poly.pdbx_seq_one_letter_code
_entity_poly.pdbx_strand_id
1 'polypeptide(L)'
;VPVELPDLAGREAILKVHARKIKASDDVDFHTIARMASGASGAELANIINEAALRAVRSGRTIVTEADLEESIEVVIAGYQKKNAVLSDQEKKVVSYHEIGHALVAALQSHSAPVQKITIIPRTSGALGYTMQVETGDKYLMTKKELENKIATFTGGRAAEEIVFGEITTGASNDIEQATKIARAMITRYGMTDEFDMVAMETVTNQYLGGDASLSCSADTQKEIDEKVVELVKREHEKAKKILMDNRKKLDELAMFLYEKETITGEEFMEILNKEESEKK
;
A
#
# COMPACT_ATOMS: atom_id res chain seq x y z
N VAL A 1 28.44 13.66 1.51
CA VAL A 1 27.34 13.85 2.48
C VAL A 1 26.21 12.97 2.02
N PRO A 2 25.77 11.97 2.81
CA PRO A 2 24.60 11.20 2.49
C PRO A 2 23.34 12.11 2.53
N VAL A 3 22.49 11.95 1.53
CA VAL A 3 21.18 12.63 1.47
C VAL A 3 20.12 11.56 1.65
N GLU A 4 19.59 11.47 2.84
CA GLU A 4 18.54 10.52 3.18
C GLU A 4 17.16 11.08 2.80
N LEU A 5 16.16 10.19 2.72
CA LEU A 5 14.77 10.61 2.56
C LEU A 5 14.32 11.40 3.81
N PRO A 6 13.52 12.47 3.65
CA PRO A 6 13.09 13.28 4.79
C PRO A 6 12.14 12.49 5.69
N ASP A 7 12.28 12.71 7.01
CA ASP A 7 11.30 12.29 8.02
C ASP A 7 9.99 13.09 7.90
N LEU A 8 9.00 12.80 8.72
CA LEU A 8 7.69 13.45 8.66
C LEU A 8 7.80 14.98 8.80
N ALA A 9 8.60 15.46 9.77
CA ALA A 9 8.79 16.89 10.00
C ALA A 9 9.53 17.55 8.82
N GLY A 10 10.52 16.85 8.25
CA GLY A 10 11.23 17.28 7.05
C GLY A 10 10.31 17.34 5.83
N ARG A 11 9.45 16.35 5.62
CA ARG A 11 8.46 16.35 4.52
C ARG A 11 7.49 17.53 4.66
N GLU A 12 6.95 17.76 5.87
CA GLU A 12 6.07 18.89 6.14
C GLU A 12 6.77 20.23 5.86
N ALA A 13 8.00 20.39 6.32
CA ALA A 13 8.79 21.60 6.08
C ALA A 13 9.05 21.83 4.58
N ILE A 14 9.40 20.79 3.82
CA ILE A 14 9.64 20.87 2.38
C ILE A 14 8.34 21.26 1.65
N LEU A 15 7.21 20.63 1.97
CA LEU A 15 5.90 20.97 1.40
C LEU A 15 5.56 22.44 1.64
N LYS A 16 5.71 22.94 2.89
CA LYS A 16 5.48 24.35 3.24
C LYS A 16 6.39 25.30 2.47
N VAL A 17 7.67 24.95 2.26
CA VAL A 17 8.61 25.79 1.48
C VAL A 17 8.15 25.90 0.02
N HIS A 18 7.76 24.78 -0.61
CA HIS A 18 7.28 24.81 -1.99
C HIS A 18 5.90 25.45 -2.12
N ALA A 19 5.03 25.30 -1.13
CA ALA A 19 3.70 25.92 -1.11
C ALA A 19 3.74 27.46 -1.06
N ARG A 20 4.84 28.08 -0.61
CA ARG A 20 5.01 29.55 -0.67
C ARG A 20 4.96 30.11 -2.09
N LYS A 21 5.16 29.29 -3.12
CA LYS A 21 5.16 29.69 -4.53
C LYS A 21 3.77 29.66 -5.18
N ILE A 22 2.78 29.15 -4.47
CA ILE A 22 1.41 28.99 -4.94
C ILE A 22 0.44 29.63 -3.95
N LYS A 23 -0.82 29.79 -4.35
CA LYS A 23 -1.90 30.19 -3.44
C LYS A 23 -2.58 28.92 -2.93
N ALA A 24 -2.24 28.51 -1.71
CA ALA A 24 -2.94 27.43 -1.01
C ALA A 24 -4.06 28.01 -0.15
N SER A 25 -5.11 27.23 0.09
CA SER A 25 -6.16 27.54 1.05
C SER A 25 -5.60 27.51 2.48
N ASP A 26 -6.14 28.34 3.34
CA ASP A 26 -5.65 28.48 4.74
C ASP A 26 -5.99 27.24 5.61
N ASP A 27 -6.94 26.42 5.16
CA ASP A 27 -7.39 25.20 5.83
C ASP A 27 -6.57 23.95 5.48
N VAL A 28 -5.56 24.05 4.63
CA VAL A 28 -4.70 22.92 4.24
C VAL A 28 -3.86 22.44 5.44
N ASP A 29 -4.08 21.17 5.82
CA ASP A 29 -3.25 20.49 6.83
C ASP A 29 -2.01 19.83 6.19
N PHE A 30 -0.90 20.60 6.11
CA PHE A 30 0.36 20.08 5.59
C PHE A 30 0.94 18.92 6.39
N HIS A 31 0.55 18.75 7.66
CA HIS A 31 0.96 17.61 8.45
C HIS A 31 0.32 16.31 7.93
N THR A 32 -0.99 16.35 7.67
CA THR A 32 -1.72 15.22 7.05
C THR A 32 -1.17 14.91 5.66
N ILE A 33 -0.94 15.91 4.83
CA ILE A 33 -0.33 15.75 3.50
C ILE A 33 1.07 15.10 3.60
N ALA A 34 1.91 15.53 4.55
CA ALA A 34 3.23 14.95 4.76
C ALA A 34 3.18 13.48 5.22
N ARG A 35 2.18 13.11 6.04
CA ARG A 35 1.93 11.71 6.42
C ARG A 35 1.57 10.86 5.19
N MET A 36 0.65 11.32 4.36
CA MET A 36 0.22 10.63 3.14
C MET A 36 1.37 10.47 2.13
N ALA A 37 2.30 11.43 2.08
CA ALA A 37 3.50 11.40 1.24
C ALA A 37 4.69 10.67 1.90
N SER A 38 4.42 9.63 2.72
CA SER A 38 5.46 8.83 3.36
C SER A 38 6.41 8.20 2.33
N GLY A 39 7.71 8.29 2.58
CA GLY A 39 8.75 7.78 1.68
C GLY A 39 9.06 8.66 0.47
N ALA A 40 8.37 9.79 0.30
CA ALA A 40 8.64 10.70 -0.81
C ALA A 40 9.96 11.47 -0.61
N SER A 41 10.71 11.58 -1.70
CA SER A 41 11.90 12.43 -1.78
C SER A 41 11.54 13.91 -1.84
N GLY A 42 12.51 14.80 -1.59
CA GLY A 42 12.31 16.24 -1.74
C GLY A 42 11.83 16.68 -3.13
N ALA A 43 12.27 15.98 -4.17
CA ALA A 43 11.84 16.24 -5.55
C ALA A 43 10.38 15.84 -5.78
N GLU A 44 9.96 14.69 -5.25
CA GLU A 44 8.56 14.24 -5.33
C GLU A 44 7.63 15.17 -4.54
N LEU A 45 8.04 15.63 -3.36
CA LEU A 45 7.27 16.60 -2.57
C LEU A 45 7.10 17.94 -3.30
N ALA A 46 8.16 18.42 -3.98
CA ALA A 46 8.07 19.59 -4.83
C ALA A 46 7.10 19.38 -6.02
N ASN A 47 7.13 18.18 -6.59
CA ASN A 47 6.24 17.82 -7.70
C ASN A 47 4.78 17.70 -7.25
N ILE A 48 4.50 17.19 -6.05
CA ILE A 48 3.14 17.16 -5.46
C ILE A 48 2.55 18.59 -5.42
N ILE A 49 3.30 19.56 -4.93
CA ILE A 49 2.85 20.96 -4.89
C ILE A 49 2.59 21.53 -6.30
N ASN A 50 3.48 21.21 -7.26
CA ASN A 50 3.33 21.65 -8.64
C ASN A 50 2.08 21.04 -9.32
N GLU A 51 1.88 19.74 -9.17
CA GLU A 51 0.70 19.03 -9.70
C GLU A 51 -0.61 19.55 -9.07
N ALA A 52 -0.62 19.85 -7.76
CA ALA A 52 -1.77 20.43 -7.09
C ALA A 52 -2.14 21.82 -7.67
N ALA A 53 -1.14 22.64 -7.95
CA ALA A 53 -1.35 23.93 -8.61
C ALA A 53 -1.92 23.78 -10.03
N LEU A 54 -1.37 22.83 -10.81
CA LEU A 54 -1.86 22.53 -12.16
C LEU A 54 -3.30 21.99 -12.12
N ARG A 55 -3.63 21.15 -11.14
CA ARG A 55 -4.98 20.62 -10.93
C ARG A 55 -5.98 21.72 -10.62
N ALA A 56 -5.64 22.64 -9.71
CA ALA A 56 -6.49 23.79 -9.38
C ALA A 56 -6.79 24.62 -10.63
N VAL A 57 -5.76 24.95 -11.45
CA VAL A 57 -5.92 25.70 -12.69
C VAL A 57 -6.78 24.96 -13.72
N ARG A 58 -6.56 23.65 -13.91
CA ARG A 58 -7.39 22.81 -14.80
C ARG A 58 -8.86 22.77 -14.36
N SER A 59 -9.12 22.96 -13.07
CA SER A 59 -10.47 23.05 -12.49
C SER A 59 -11.03 24.47 -12.47
N GLY A 60 -10.36 25.44 -13.11
CA GLY A 60 -10.79 26.84 -13.17
C GLY A 60 -10.59 27.63 -11.87
N ARG A 61 -9.78 27.11 -10.93
CA ARG A 61 -9.50 27.73 -9.63
C ARG A 61 -8.09 28.32 -9.61
N THR A 62 -7.89 29.33 -8.76
CA THR A 62 -6.57 29.95 -8.51
C THR A 62 -6.01 29.59 -7.14
N ILE A 63 -6.77 28.87 -6.34
CA ILE A 63 -6.43 28.45 -4.96
C ILE A 63 -6.37 26.94 -4.94
N VAL A 64 -5.28 26.41 -4.42
CA VAL A 64 -5.06 24.97 -4.20
C VAL A 64 -5.74 24.57 -2.90
N THR A 65 -6.55 23.52 -2.95
CA THR A 65 -7.23 22.92 -1.79
C THR A 65 -6.49 21.67 -1.30
N GLU A 66 -6.83 21.19 -0.12
CA GLU A 66 -6.30 19.94 0.42
C GLU A 66 -6.58 18.75 -0.53
N ALA A 67 -7.79 18.65 -1.09
CA ALA A 67 -8.14 17.63 -2.08
C ALA A 67 -7.28 17.66 -3.36
N ASP A 68 -6.76 18.84 -3.76
CA ASP A 68 -5.81 18.91 -4.87
C ASP A 68 -4.47 18.31 -4.50
N LEU A 69 -4.00 18.52 -3.27
CA LEU A 69 -2.76 17.94 -2.75
C LEU A 69 -2.87 16.42 -2.58
N GLU A 70 -3.96 15.94 -2.02
CA GLU A 70 -4.23 14.51 -1.88
C GLU A 70 -4.19 13.77 -3.23
N GLU A 71 -4.94 14.24 -4.22
CA GLU A 71 -4.92 13.65 -5.56
C GLU A 71 -3.54 13.78 -6.22
N SER A 72 -2.80 14.85 -5.93
CA SER A 72 -1.45 15.03 -6.48
C SER A 72 -0.44 14.05 -5.87
N ILE A 73 -0.60 13.67 -4.61
CA ILE A 73 0.16 12.57 -4.00
C ILE A 73 -0.10 11.27 -4.79
N GLU A 74 -1.37 10.98 -5.06
CA GLU A 74 -1.74 9.79 -5.83
C GLU A 74 -1.17 9.81 -7.24
N VAL A 75 -1.17 10.98 -7.90
CA VAL A 75 -0.57 11.15 -9.23
C VAL A 75 0.93 10.89 -9.21
N VAL A 76 1.63 11.38 -8.19
CA VAL A 76 3.08 11.21 -8.08
C VAL A 76 3.45 9.76 -7.73
N ILE A 77 2.68 9.10 -6.86
CA ILE A 77 2.95 7.72 -6.41
C ILE A 77 2.43 6.68 -7.42
N ALA A 78 1.19 6.82 -7.87
CA ALA A 78 0.49 5.82 -8.68
C ALA A 78 0.25 6.23 -10.14
N GLY A 79 0.60 7.45 -10.52
CA GLY A 79 0.38 8.01 -11.86
C GLY A 79 -1.03 8.59 -12.05
N TYR A 80 -1.24 9.20 -13.22
CA TYR A 80 -2.53 9.80 -13.57
C TYR A 80 -3.64 8.74 -13.74
N GLN A 81 -4.87 9.15 -13.48
CA GLN A 81 -6.05 8.33 -13.81
C GLN A 81 -6.14 8.13 -15.33
N LYS A 82 -6.34 6.88 -15.75
CA LYS A 82 -6.58 6.54 -17.15
C LYS A 82 -8.03 6.81 -17.52
N LYS A 83 -8.32 7.95 -18.09
CA LYS A 83 -9.69 8.32 -18.51
C LYS A 83 -10.31 7.41 -19.57
N ASN A 84 -9.49 6.68 -20.33
CA ASN A 84 -9.92 5.83 -21.44
C ASN A 84 -9.81 4.33 -21.14
N ALA A 85 -9.44 3.93 -19.93
CA ALA A 85 -9.43 2.52 -19.55
C ALA A 85 -10.84 2.14 -19.06
N VAL A 86 -11.55 1.41 -19.89
CA VAL A 86 -12.85 0.84 -19.50
C VAL A 86 -12.60 -0.61 -19.12
N LEU A 87 -12.66 -0.89 -17.82
CA LEU A 87 -12.69 -2.27 -17.31
C LEU A 87 -14.03 -2.90 -17.73
N SER A 88 -14.00 -4.15 -18.12
CA SER A 88 -15.25 -4.93 -18.25
C SER A 88 -15.90 -5.07 -16.85
N ASP A 89 -17.21 -5.29 -16.81
CA ASP A 89 -17.92 -5.49 -15.54
C ASP A 89 -17.31 -6.62 -14.70
N GLN A 90 -16.84 -7.68 -15.37
CA GLN A 90 -16.17 -8.79 -14.68
C GLN A 90 -14.81 -8.35 -14.10
N GLU A 91 -13.96 -7.66 -14.85
CA GLU A 91 -12.68 -7.15 -14.37
C GLU A 91 -12.90 -6.15 -13.22
N LYS A 92 -13.86 -5.23 -13.36
CA LYS A 92 -14.22 -4.26 -12.34
C LYS A 92 -14.61 -4.97 -11.03
N LYS A 93 -15.39 -6.05 -11.13
CA LYS A 93 -15.77 -6.86 -9.98
C LYS A 93 -14.57 -7.56 -9.35
N VAL A 94 -13.72 -8.19 -10.16
CA VAL A 94 -12.49 -8.85 -9.65
C VAL A 94 -11.60 -7.87 -8.93
N VAL A 95 -11.32 -6.70 -9.53
CA VAL A 95 -10.49 -5.66 -8.92
C VAL A 95 -11.11 -5.14 -7.61
N SER A 96 -12.44 -4.98 -7.55
CA SER A 96 -13.12 -4.56 -6.32
C SER A 96 -12.91 -5.55 -5.16
N TYR A 97 -13.02 -6.84 -5.42
CA TYR A 97 -12.74 -7.86 -4.40
C TYR A 97 -11.26 -7.92 -4.04
N HIS A 98 -10.38 -7.74 -5.01
CA HIS A 98 -8.94 -7.72 -4.80
C HIS A 98 -8.54 -6.59 -3.84
N GLU A 99 -8.96 -5.35 -4.11
CA GLU A 99 -8.63 -4.20 -3.28
C GLU A 99 -9.26 -4.28 -1.88
N ILE A 100 -10.50 -4.73 -1.78
CA ILE A 100 -11.13 -4.98 -0.47
C ILE A 100 -10.46 -6.14 0.26
N GLY A 101 -9.92 -7.13 -0.45
CA GLY A 101 -9.13 -8.19 0.14
C GLY A 101 -7.91 -7.64 0.89
N HIS A 102 -7.15 -6.73 0.29
CA HIS A 102 -6.05 -6.04 0.95
C HIS A 102 -6.52 -5.23 2.17
N ALA A 103 -7.55 -4.40 1.98
CA ALA A 103 -8.06 -3.51 3.02
C ALA A 103 -8.60 -4.27 4.23
N LEU A 104 -9.37 -5.34 3.99
CA LEU A 104 -10.00 -6.12 5.04
C LEU A 104 -8.95 -6.93 5.83
N VAL A 105 -7.99 -7.56 5.15
CA VAL A 105 -6.88 -8.24 5.82
C VAL A 105 -6.07 -7.26 6.66
N ALA A 106 -5.80 -6.06 6.15
CA ALA A 106 -5.10 -5.03 6.91
C ALA A 106 -5.88 -4.59 8.15
N ALA A 107 -7.17 -4.26 7.99
CA ALA A 107 -8.00 -3.72 9.07
C ALA A 107 -8.27 -4.72 10.20
N LEU A 108 -8.29 -6.02 9.90
CA LEU A 108 -8.54 -7.10 10.88
C LEU A 108 -7.27 -7.67 11.51
N GLN A 109 -6.11 -7.08 11.23
CA GLN A 109 -4.85 -7.43 11.88
C GLN A 109 -4.40 -6.35 12.86
N SER A 110 -3.67 -6.76 13.89
CA SER A 110 -2.99 -5.81 14.78
C SER A 110 -1.78 -5.16 14.08
N HIS A 111 -1.45 -3.93 14.45
CA HIS A 111 -0.26 -3.23 13.96
C HIS A 111 -0.21 -2.99 12.44
N SER A 112 -1.34 -2.93 11.78
CA SER A 112 -1.45 -2.49 10.40
C SER A 112 -1.76 -1.00 10.33
N ALA A 113 -1.23 -0.32 9.31
CA ALA A 113 -1.55 1.07 9.06
C ALA A 113 -3.03 1.22 8.68
N PRO A 114 -3.72 2.28 9.14
CA PRO A 114 -5.11 2.52 8.77
C PRO A 114 -5.30 2.65 7.27
N VAL A 115 -6.41 2.10 6.78
CA VAL A 115 -6.85 2.31 5.40
C VAL A 115 -7.34 3.74 5.26
N GLN A 116 -6.77 4.50 4.33
CA GLN A 116 -7.12 5.88 4.04
C GLN A 116 -8.08 5.99 2.85
N LYS A 117 -7.84 5.21 1.81
CA LYS A 117 -8.61 5.25 0.56
C LYS A 117 -8.48 3.93 -0.19
N ILE A 118 -9.54 3.52 -0.86
CA ILE A 118 -9.55 2.37 -1.77
C ILE A 118 -10.16 2.82 -3.09
N THR A 119 -9.52 2.49 -4.21
CA THR A 119 -10.04 2.85 -5.53
C THR A 119 -9.77 1.75 -6.55
N ILE A 120 -10.69 1.62 -7.51
CA ILE A 120 -10.57 0.72 -8.66
C ILE A 120 -10.45 1.50 -9.98
N ILE A 121 -10.08 2.79 -9.89
CA ILE A 121 -9.83 3.62 -11.07
C ILE A 121 -8.41 3.35 -11.57
N PRO A 122 -8.26 2.84 -12.81
CA PRO A 122 -6.95 2.50 -13.37
C PRO A 122 -6.01 3.71 -13.47
N ARG A 123 -4.72 3.48 -13.19
CA ARG A 123 -3.66 4.48 -13.22
C ARG A 123 -2.64 4.23 -14.34
N THR A 124 -1.90 5.27 -14.72
CA THR A 124 -0.89 5.18 -15.78
C THR A 124 0.32 4.32 -15.40
N SER A 125 0.56 4.06 -14.13
CA SER A 125 1.55 3.11 -13.65
C SER A 125 1.25 1.64 -14.03
N GLY A 126 0.02 1.36 -14.49
CA GLY A 126 -0.46 0.03 -14.81
C GLY A 126 -1.34 -0.60 -13.73
N ALA A 127 -1.44 0.01 -12.54
CA ALA A 127 -2.36 -0.43 -11.50
C ALA A 127 -3.81 -0.28 -11.96
N LEU A 128 -4.63 -1.31 -11.74
CA LEU A 128 -6.07 -1.31 -12.03
C LEU A 128 -6.89 -0.75 -10.87
N GLY A 129 -6.32 -0.81 -9.67
CA GLY A 129 -6.82 -0.24 -8.44
C GLY A 129 -5.66 -0.07 -7.45
N TYR A 130 -5.92 0.47 -6.27
CA TYR A 130 -5.00 0.43 -5.14
C TYR A 130 -5.71 0.71 -3.83
N THR A 131 -5.13 0.17 -2.77
CA THR A 131 -5.51 0.41 -1.38
C THR A 131 -4.42 1.24 -0.71
N MET A 132 -4.75 2.49 -0.35
CA MET A 132 -3.84 3.40 0.35
C MET A 132 -3.94 3.19 1.85
N GLN A 133 -2.81 2.85 2.46
CA GLN A 133 -2.65 2.81 3.91
C GLN A 133 -1.67 3.89 4.35
N VAL A 134 -1.99 4.62 5.40
CA VAL A 134 -1.18 5.73 5.91
C VAL A 134 -0.86 5.49 7.37
N GLU A 135 0.43 5.40 7.69
CA GLU A 135 0.90 5.29 9.08
C GLU A 135 0.53 6.55 9.88
N THR A 136 0.23 6.37 11.16
CA THR A 136 -0.13 7.48 12.04
C THR A 136 1.07 8.35 12.47
N GLY A 137 2.29 7.89 12.21
CA GLY A 137 3.54 8.59 12.50
C GLY A 137 4.74 7.91 11.87
N ASP A 138 5.94 8.46 12.04
CA ASP A 138 7.18 7.84 11.58
C ASP A 138 7.46 6.57 12.37
N LYS A 139 7.72 5.49 11.64
CA LYS A 139 8.01 4.17 12.18
C LYS A 139 9.37 3.70 11.71
N TYR A 140 10.32 3.66 12.64
CA TYR A 140 11.72 3.32 12.34
C TYR A 140 12.04 1.83 12.55
N LEU A 141 11.24 1.14 13.37
CA LEU A 141 11.45 -0.28 13.67
C LEU A 141 10.19 -1.07 13.39
N MET A 142 10.35 -2.24 12.81
CA MET A 142 9.28 -3.19 12.57
C MET A 142 9.60 -4.52 13.23
N THR A 143 8.64 -5.07 13.92
CA THR A 143 8.74 -6.40 14.53
C THR A 143 8.52 -7.49 13.49
N LYS A 144 8.95 -8.72 13.79
CA LYS A 144 8.65 -9.91 12.97
C LYS A 144 7.16 -10.01 12.67
N LYS A 145 6.30 -9.80 13.69
CA LYS A 145 4.85 -9.89 13.54
C LYS A 145 4.27 -8.85 12.59
N GLU A 146 4.80 -7.65 12.58
CA GLU A 146 4.36 -6.58 11.68
C GLU A 146 4.75 -6.87 10.23
N LEU A 147 5.94 -7.42 10.00
CA LEU A 147 6.36 -7.84 8.66
C LEU A 147 5.54 -9.03 8.16
N GLU A 148 5.25 -10.02 9.01
CA GLU A 148 4.32 -11.11 8.70
C GLU A 148 2.93 -10.58 8.34
N ASN A 149 2.39 -9.63 9.11
CA ASN A 149 1.11 -8.99 8.82
C ASN A 149 1.13 -8.24 7.48
N LYS A 150 2.24 -7.58 7.13
CA LYS A 150 2.39 -6.94 5.81
C LYS A 150 2.36 -7.96 4.68
N ILE A 151 3.04 -9.09 4.83
CA ILE A 151 2.98 -10.18 3.83
C ILE A 151 1.54 -10.67 3.68
N ALA A 152 0.82 -10.93 4.78
CA ALA A 152 -0.58 -11.32 4.73
C ALA A 152 -1.45 -10.28 4.02
N THR A 153 -1.23 -8.98 4.28
CA THR A 153 -1.93 -7.88 3.60
C THR A 153 -1.67 -7.90 2.10
N PHE A 154 -0.42 -8.02 1.65
CA PHE A 154 -0.09 -8.12 0.22
C PHE A 154 -0.72 -9.33 -0.46
N THR A 155 -0.87 -10.45 0.24
CA THR A 155 -1.53 -11.64 -0.33
C THR A 155 -3.06 -11.55 -0.28
N GLY A 156 -3.63 -10.55 0.39
CA GLY A 156 -5.08 -10.40 0.61
C GLY A 156 -5.90 -10.28 -0.67
N GLY A 157 -5.42 -9.52 -1.65
CA GLY A 157 -6.10 -9.36 -2.94
C GLY A 157 -6.25 -10.69 -3.67
N ARG A 158 -5.16 -11.43 -3.81
CA ARG A 158 -5.17 -12.77 -4.40
C ARG A 158 -6.02 -13.77 -3.61
N ALA A 159 -5.95 -13.71 -2.29
CA ALA A 159 -6.78 -14.55 -1.43
C ALA A 159 -8.29 -14.29 -1.66
N ALA A 160 -8.68 -13.03 -1.85
CA ALA A 160 -10.06 -12.68 -2.20
C ALA A 160 -10.47 -13.25 -3.56
N GLU A 161 -9.62 -13.16 -4.59
CA GLU A 161 -9.90 -13.76 -5.91
C GLU A 161 -10.13 -15.27 -5.79
N GLU A 162 -9.24 -16.00 -5.10
CA GLU A 162 -9.35 -17.45 -4.91
C GLU A 162 -10.65 -17.85 -4.19
N ILE A 163 -11.02 -17.15 -3.11
CA ILE A 163 -12.19 -17.47 -2.29
C ILE A 163 -13.49 -17.16 -3.05
N VAL A 164 -13.51 -16.09 -3.82
CA VAL A 164 -14.75 -15.58 -4.44
C VAL A 164 -14.99 -16.18 -5.79
N PHE A 165 -13.96 -16.28 -6.62
CA PHE A 165 -14.07 -16.68 -8.02
C PHE A 165 -13.52 -18.08 -8.31
N GLY A 166 -12.72 -18.66 -7.38
CA GLY A 166 -12.03 -19.93 -7.57
C GLY A 166 -10.91 -19.85 -8.62
N GLU A 167 -10.57 -18.65 -9.06
CA GLU A 167 -9.55 -18.37 -10.08
C GLU A 167 -8.61 -17.29 -9.57
N ILE A 168 -7.46 -17.15 -10.24
CA ILE A 168 -6.43 -16.17 -9.91
C ILE A 168 -6.07 -15.39 -11.17
N THR A 169 -5.81 -14.09 -11.00
CA THR A 169 -5.44 -13.21 -12.10
C THR A 169 -3.99 -12.77 -12.04
N THR A 170 -3.53 -12.11 -13.09
CA THR A 170 -2.20 -11.47 -13.14
C THR A 170 -2.11 -10.18 -12.33
N GLY A 171 -3.24 -9.69 -11.80
CA GLY A 171 -3.32 -8.43 -11.05
C GLY A 171 -2.41 -8.39 -9.82
N ALA A 172 -2.22 -9.55 -9.16
CA ALA A 172 -1.40 -9.68 -7.96
C ALA A 172 0.13 -9.68 -8.19
N SER A 173 0.63 -9.39 -9.40
CA SER A 173 2.08 -9.53 -9.69
C SER A 173 2.97 -8.64 -8.82
N ASN A 174 2.58 -7.39 -8.59
CA ASN A 174 3.32 -6.48 -7.70
C ASN A 174 3.23 -6.92 -6.24
N ASP A 175 2.08 -7.40 -5.80
CA ASP A 175 1.88 -7.87 -4.41
C ASP A 175 2.76 -9.09 -4.11
N ILE A 176 2.86 -10.03 -5.06
CA ILE A 176 3.74 -11.18 -5.00
C ILE A 176 5.20 -10.73 -4.88
N GLU A 177 5.61 -9.74 -5.66
CA GLU A 177 6.97 -9.19 -5.59
C GLU A 177 7.25 -8.56 -4.23
N GLN A 178 6.35 -7.72 -3.71
CA GLN A 178 6.51 -7.06 -2.42
C GLN A 178 6.50 -8.07 -1.25
N ALA A 179 5.58 -9.01 -1.24
CA ALA A 179 5.52 -10.07 -0.25
C ALA A 179 6.84 -10.90 -0.24
N THR A 180 7.34 -11.26 -1.41
CA THR A 180 8.60 -12.00 -1.57
C THR A 180 9.81 -11.19 -1.09
N LYS A 181 9.89 -9.90 -1.41
CA LYS A 181 10.96 -9.01 -0.93
C LYS A 181 11.00 -8.94 0.59
N ILE A 182 9.84 -8.76 1.23
CA ILE A 182 9.75 -8.71 2.69
C ILE A 182 10.16 -10.04 3.30
N ALA A 183 9.60 -11.16 2.81
CA ALA A 183 9.93 -12.49 3.32
C ALA A 183 11.42 -12.80 3.19
N ARG A 184 12.04 -12.47 2.05
CA ARG A 184 13.48 -12.65 1.84
C ARG A 184 14.29 -11.79 2.81
N ALA A 185 13.96 -10.51 2.98
CA ALA A 185 14.66 -9.63 3.91
C ALA A 185 14.56 -10.10 5.38
N MET A 186 13.40 -10.62 5.79
CA MET A 186 13.22 -11.19 7.13
C MET A 186 14.19 -12.34 7.40
N ILE A 187 14.46 -13.16 6.40
CA ILE A 187 15.34 -14.33 6.48
C ILE A 187 16.81 -13.92 6.35
N THR A 188 17.15 -13.16 5.28
CA THR A 188 18.56 -12.94 4.89
C THR A 188 19.22 -11.76 5.60
N ARG A 189 18.44 -10.76 6.04
CA ARG A 189 18.96 -9.49 6.59
C ARG A 189 18.64 -9.27 8.05
N TYR A 190 17.43 -9.66 8.49
CA TYR A 190 16.96 -9.31 9.83
C TYR A 190 17.09 -10.44 10.84
N GLY A 191 17.51 -11.64 10.41
CA GLY A 191 17.67 -12.79 11.31
C GLY A 191 16.36 -13.18 12.01
N MET A 192 15.22 -13.06 11.31
CA MET A 192 13.89 -13.28 11.90
C MET A 192 13.40 -14.73 11.73
N THR A 193 14.33 -15.70 11.66
CA THR A 193 14.04 -17.14 11.62
C THR A 193 14.81 -17.86 12.70
N ASP A 194 14.31 -18.99 13.14
CA ASP A 194 14.96 -19.78 14.18
C ASP A 194 16.17 -20.56 13.62
N GLU A 195 16.18 -20.82 12.31
CA GLU A 195 17.23 -21.58 11.63
C GLU A 195 18.51 -20.77 11.40
N PHE A 196 18.37 -19.48 11.05
CA PHE A 196 19.51 -18.62 10.73
C PHE A 196 19.83 -17.62 11.82
N ASP A 197 18.87 -17.35 12.72
CA ASP A 197 19.00 -16.45 13.87
C ASP A 197 19.78 -15.16 13.52
N MET A 198 20.80 -14.81 14.28
CA MET A 198 21.60 -13.58 14.16
C MET A 198 22.69 -13.64 13.07
N VAL A 199 22.47 -14.42 11.98
CA VAL A 199 23.42 -14.51 10.87
C VAL A 199 22.91 -13.76 9.65
N ALA A 200 23.73 -12.82 9.14
CA ALA A 200 23.44 -12.13 7.88
C ALA A 200 23.83 -13.01 6.69
N MET A 201 22.86 -13.38 5.87
CA MET A 201 23.04 -14.18 4.65
C MET A 201 23.16 -13.33 3.38
N GLU A 202 23.07 -12.01 3.52
CA GLU A 202 23.09 -11.05 2.43
C GLU A 202 23.99 -9.87 2.76
N THR A 203 24.81 -9.46 1.79
CA THR A 203 25.60 -8.22 1.85
C THR A 203 25.05 -7.22 0.84
N VAL A 204 24.77 -6.00 1.29
CA VAL A 204 24.36 -4.90 0.41
C VAL A 204 25.61 -4.08 0.05
N THR A 205 26.04 -4.18 -1.20
CA THR A 205 27.10 -3.34 -1.78
C THR A 205 26.47 -2.10 -2.40
N ASN A 206 27.02 -0.92 -2.08
CA ASN A 206 26.56 0.37 -2.60
C ASN A 206 25.12 0.80 -2.18
N GLN A 207 24.91 0.94 -0.90
CA GLN A 207 23.65 1.45 -0.31
C GLN A 207 23.15 2.78 -0.91
N TYR A 208 24.06 3.58 -1.54
CA TYR A 208 23.76 4.88 -2.14
C TYR A 208 23.33 4.85 -3.62
N LEU A 209 23.48 3.73 -4.32
CA LEU A 209 23.17 3.58 -5.74
C LEU A 209 22.07 2.54 -6.01
N GLY A 210 21.21 2.28 -5.03
CA GLY A 210 20.13 1.30 -5.15
C GLY A 210 20.56 -0.14 -4.83
N GLY A 211 21.75 -0.29 -4.26
CA GLY A 211 22.33 -1.46 -3.62
C GLY A 211 22.02 -2.82 -4.24
N ASP A 212 22.92 -3.36 -5.04
CA ASP A 212 22.86 -4.77 -5.40
C ASP A 212 23.07 -5.62 -4.14
N ALA A 213 22.04 -6.35 -3.75
CA ALA A 213 22.12 -7.33 -2.69
C ALA A 213 22.71 -8.62 -3.25
N SER A 214 23.81 -9.08 -2.67
CA SER A 214 24.39 -10.38 -3.01
C SER A 214 24.31 -11.33 -1.82
N LEU A 215 23.88 -12.57 -2.08
CA LEU A 215 23.87 -13.61 -1.06
C LEU A 215 25.31 -14.00 -0.70
N SER A 216 25.58 -14.06 0.61
CA SER A 216 26.90 -14.39 1.19
C SER A 216 26.84 -15.75 1.88
N CYS A 217 26.33 -16.77 1.20
CA CYS A 217 26.15 -18.11 1.75
C CYS A 217 26.36 -19.19 0.66
N SER A 218 26.48 -20.45 1.09
CA SER A 218 26.62 -21.58 0.19
C SER A 218 25.39 -21.84 -0.67
N ALA A 219 25.52 -22.60 -1.76
CA ALA A 219 24.39 -22.99 -2.59
C ALA A 219 23.32 -23.81 -1.82
N ASP A 220 23.74 -24.63 -0.87
CA ASP A 220 22.81 -25.40 -0.04
C ASP A 220 21.99 -24.47 0.87
N THR A 221 22.63 -23.49 1.49
CA THR A 221 21.94 -22.45 2.28
C THR A 221 21.00 -21.61 1.44
N GLN A 222 21.38 -21.26 0.18
CA GLN A 222 20.48 -20.53 -0.73
C GLN A 222 19.21 -21.32 -1.02
N LYS A 223 19.32 -22.63 -1.23
CA LYS A 223 18.15 -23.50 -1.40
C LYS A 223 17.24 -23.48 -0.16
N GLU A 224 17.84 -23.56 1.02
CA GLU A 224 17.08 -23.50 2.28
C GLU A 224 16.39 -22.13 2.47
N ILE A 225 17.06 -21.03 2.13
CA ILE A 225 16.46 -19.70 2.13
C ILE A 225 15.24 -19.65 1.19
N ASP A 226 15.35 -20.17 -0.04
CA ASP A 226 14.24 -20.18 -0.98
C ASP A 226 13.05 -21.01 -0.47
N GLU A 227 13.30 -22.17 0.14
CA GLU A 227 12.27 -23.01 0.78
C GLU A 227 11.55 -22.24 1.90
N LYS A 228 12.30 -21.53 2.76
CA LYS A 228 11.76 -20.72 3.86
C LYS A 228 10.97 -19.52 3.38
N VAL A 229 11.38 -18.85 2.29
CA VAL A 229 10.62 -17.77 1.67
C VAL A 229 9.25 -18.28 1.20
N VAL A 230 9.23 -19.41 0.51
CA VAL A 230 7.99 -20.03 0.03
C VAL A 230 7.08 -20.42 1.19
N GLU A 231 7.64 -21.04 2.24
CA GLU A 231 6.91 -21.44 3.44
C GLU A 231 6.26 -20.24 4.13
N LEU A 232 7.04 -19.17 4.36
CA LEU A 232 6.57 -17.95 5.00
C LEU A 232 5.44 -17.27 4.21
N VAL A 233 5.62 -17.07 2.91
CA VAL A 233 4.59 -16.45 2.07
C VAL A 233 3.32 -17.29 2.02
N LYS A 234 3.43 -18.61 1.89
CA LYS A 234 2.26 -19.53 1.93
C LYS A 234 1.52 -19.46 3.26
N ARG A 235 2.25 -19.46 4.37
CA ARG A 235 1.65 -19.37 5.72
C ARG A 235 0.85 -18.08 5.88
N GLU A 236 1.41 -16.95 5.48
CA GLU A 236 0.72 -15.66 5.60
C GLU A 236 -0.43 -15.53 4.59
N HIS A 237 -0.32 -16.16 3.41
CA HIS A 237 -1.42 -16.25 2.46
C HIS A 237 -2.61 -17.06 3.02
N GLU A 238 -2.36 -18.23 3.62
CA GLU A 238 -3.41 -19.00 4.28
C GLU A 238 -4.05 -18.25 5.46
N LYS A 239 -3.26 -17.45 6.19
CA LYS A 239 -3.79 -16.54 7.21
C LYS A 239 -4.73 -15.49 6.60
N ALA A 240 -4.34 -14.86 5.47
CA ALA A 240 -5.19 -13.91 4.76
C ALA A 240 -6.51 -14.57 4.30
N LYS A 241 -6.43 -15.76 3.71
CA LYS A 241 -7.63 -16.53 3.32
C LYS A 241 -8.55 -16.81 4.50
N LYS A 242 -7.99 -17.21 5.64
CA LYS A 242 -8.79 -17.45 6.85
C LYS A 242 -9.51 -16.18 7.30
N ILE A 243 -8.80 -15.04 7.38
CA ILE A 243 -9.39 -13.76 7.76
C ILE A 243 -10.58 -13.41 6.83
N LEU A 244 -10.40 -13.58 5.52
CA LEU A 244 -11.44 -13.26 4.54
C LEU A 244 -12.62 -14.24 4.60
N MET A 245 -12.36 -15.53 4.78
CA MET A 245 -13.44 -16.54 4.94
C MET A 245 -14.27 -16.29 6.21
N ASP A 246 -13.61 -15.99 7.33
CA ASP A 246 -14.28 -15.71 8.60
C ASP A 246 -15.12 -14.40 8.51
N ASN A 247 -14.82 -13.52 7.55
CA ASN A 247 -15.49 -12.24 7.33
C ASN A 247 -16.12 -12.12 5.94
N ARG A 248 -16.55 -13.26 5.35
CA ARG A 248 -17.02 -13.33 3.97
C ARG A 248 -18.16 -12.34 3.66
N LYS A 249 -19.11 -12.16 4.54
CA LYS A 249 -20.22 -11.22 4.33
C LYS A 249 -19.73 -9.77 4.22
N LYS A 250 -18.76 -9.38 5.07
CA LYS A 250 -18.16 -8.04 5.01
C LYS A 250 -17.35 -7.84 3.74
N LEU A 251 -16.63 -8.87 3.31
CA LEU A 251 -15.93 -8.86 2.02
C LEU A 251 -16.91 -8.59 0.87
N ASP A 252 -18.03 -9.31 0.82
CA ASP A 252 -19.02 -9.16 -0.25
C ASP A 252 -19.69 -7.77 -0.19
N GLU A 253 -20.08 -7.28 1.01
CA GLU A 253 -20.71 -5.96 1.21
C GLU A 253 -19.78 -4.82 0.76
N LEU A 254 -18.53 -4.83 1.23
CA LEU A 254 -17.53 -3.81 0.92
C LEU A 254 -17.12 -3.83 -0.56
N ALA A 255 -16.94 -5.02 -1.14
CA ALA A 255 -16.56 -5.15 -2.54
C ALA A 255 -17.64 -4.63 -3.48
N MET A 256 -18.93 -4.90 -3.18
CA MET A 256 -20.05 -4.36 -3.97
C MET A 256 -20.18 -2.85 -3.79
N PHE A 257 -19.97 -2.32 -2.59
CA PHE A 257 -19.98 -0.88 -2.35
C PHE A 257 -18.85 -0.18 -3.14
N LEU A 258 -17.63 -0.76 -3.14
CA LEU A 258 -16.52 -0.26 -3.95
C LEU A 258 -16.79 -0.38 -5.45
N TYR A 259 -17.41 -1.49 -5.89
CA TYR A 259 -17.80 -1.68 -7.29
C TYR A 259 -18.73 -0.57 -7.79
N GLU A 260 -19.70 -0.15 -6.95
CA GLU A 260 -20.67 0.89 -7.30
C GLU A 260 -20.04 2.30 -7.26
N LYS A 261 -19.28 2.60 -6.20
CA LYS A 261 -18.68 3.93 -5.98
C LYS A 261 -17.36 4.17 -6.71
N GLU A 262 -16.65 3.11 -7.10
CA GLU A 262 -15.30 3.11 -7.70
C GLU A 262 -14.18 3.67 -6.80
N THR A 263 -14.52 4.46 -5.80
CA THR A 263 -13.60 5.00 -4.80
C THR A 263 -14.34 5.16 -3.47
N ILE A 264 -13.75 4.67 -2.39
CA ILE A 264 -14.27 4.83 -1.03
C ILE A 264 -13.19 5.35 -0.10
N THR A 265 -13.58 6.13 0.90
CA THR A 265 -12.67 6.62 1.95
C THR A 265 -12.47 5.55 3.02
N GLY A 266 -11.40 5.72 3.81
CA GLY A 266 -11.17 4.85 4.97
C GLY A 266 -12.29 4.94 6.01
N GLU A 267 -12.92 6.11 6.16
CA GLU A 267 -14.07 6.31 7.06
C GLU A 267 -15.26 5.49 6.61
N GLU A 268 -15.65 5.58 5.33
CA GLU A 268 -16.75 4.79 4.74
C GLU A 268 -16.49 3.29 4.85
N PHE A 269 -15.25 2.87 4.60
CA PHE A 269 -14.81 1.49 4.76
C PHE A 269 -14.99 1.02 6.21
N MET A 270 -14.51 1.80 7.19
CA MET A 270 -14.62 1.46 8.62
C MET A 270 -16.06 1.52 9.14
N GLU A 271 -16.89 2.42 8.62
CA GLU A 271 -18.32 2.48 8.96
C GLU A 271 -19.02 1.17 8.59
N ILE A 272 -18.81 0.68 7.37
CA ILE A 272 -19.41 -0.59 6.92
C ILE A 272 -18.82 -1.77 7.70
N LEU A 273 -17.49 -1.78 7.92
CA LEU A 273 -16.82 -2.86 8.65
C LEU A 273 -17.34 -3.00 10.08
N ASN A 274 -17.53 -1.88 10.80
CA ASN A 274 -17.93 -1.85 12.19
C ASN A 274 -19.46 -1.92 12.39
N LYS A 275 -20.24 -1.82 11.33
CA LYS A 275 -21.68 -1.94 11.41
C LYS A 275 -22.06 -3.35 11.87
N GLU A 276 -22.64 -3.46 13.05
CA GLU A 276 -23.16 -4.73 13.56
C GLU A 276 -24.19 -5.30 12.57
N GLU A 277 -24.14 -6.61 12.32
CA GLU A 277 -25.22 -7.29 11.61
C GLU A 277 -26.48 -7.10 12.44
N SER A 278 -27.35 -6.15 12.04
CA SER A 278 -28.68 -6.09 12.61
C SER A 278 -29.34 -7.45 12.30
N GLU A 279 -29.49 -8.27 13.32
CA GLU A 279 -30.22 -9.53 13.26
C GLU A 279 -31.58 -9.23 12.62
N LYS A 280 -31.75 -9.67 11.37
CA LYS A 280 -33.09 -9.82 10.82
C LYS A 280 -33.77 -10.92 11.62
N LYS A 281 -34.55 -10.48 12.65
CA LYS A 281 -35.57 -11.32 13.24
C LYS A 281 -36.60 -11.73 12.20
#